data_7f7320b1d340ef4928177adf02bf6c90
#
_entry.id   7f7320b1d340ef4928177adf02bf6c90
#
_cell.length_a   1.000
_cell.length_b   1.000
_cell.length_c   1.000
_cell.angle_alpha   90.00
_cell.angle_beta   90.00
_cell.angle_gamma   90.00
#
_symmetry.space_group_name_H-M   'P 1'
#
loop_
_entity.id
_entity.type
_entity.pdbx_description
1 polymer ?
#
loop_
_entity_poly.entity_id
_entity_poly.type
_entity_poly.pdbx_seq_one_letter_code
_entity_poly.pdbx_strand_id
1 'polypeptide(L)'
;PDTMSCWMSHGDSVVEVPAGFCATARSEGMPVAAMEDRRAGLYGVQFHPEVRHTVHGQDILKNFLFKICDIPPTWTPVSIIEEAVERIRAQVGDEKIVCGLSGGVDSAVAALLTYKAVGDQLTCIFVDHGFMRKGEGQDVEDTFRRHFHVPLVHVRAQERFLDKLADVSDPETKRKIIGEEFIRTFEAESRRLGKAKFLVQGTLYPDVIESGTREAAKIKSHHNVGGLPEDIDFDLVEPLRWLFKDEVRVVGAELGLPENMVWRQPFPGPGLAIRIIG
;
A
#
# COMPACT_ATOMS: atom_id res chain seq x y z
N PRO A 1 -2.89 32.21 -12.82
CA PRO A 1 -1.99 32.68 -13.87
C PRO A 1 -2.78 32.92 -15.17
N ASP A 2 -2.38 33.91 -15.95
CA ASP A 2 -3.02 34.24 -17.25
C ASP A 2 -2.73 33.16 -18.31
N THR A 3 -1.64 32.41 -18.12
CA THR A 3 -1.22 31.29 -18.96
C THR A 3 -0.64 30.17 -18.10
N MET A 4 -0.84 28.91 -18.53
CA MET A 4 -0.24 27.74 -17.89
C MET A 4 0.12 26.68 -18.93
N SER A 5 1.13 25.85 -18.62
CA SER A 5 1.42 24.64 -19.40
C SER A 5 0.52 23.50 -18.91
N CYS A 6 -0.14 22.81 -19.85
CA CYS A 6 -0.99 21.66 -19.54
C CYS A 6 -0.76 20.52 -20.56
N TRP A 7 -1.05 19.30 -20.14
CA TRP A 7 -0.98 18.13 -20.98
C TRP A 7 -2.31 17.90 -21.68
N MET A 8 -2.26 17.73 -23.00
CA MET A 8 -3.43 17.39 -23.82
C MET A 8 -3.10 16.20 -24.71
N SER A 9 -4.07 15.27 -24.87
CA SER A 9 -3.96 14.13 -25.77
C SER A 9 -5.35 13.80 -26.27
N HIS A 10 -5.74 14.33 -27.44
CA HIS A 10 -7.06 14.14 -28.05
C HIS A 10 -6.99 14.31 -29.57
N GLY A 11 -7.89 13.62 -30.32
CA GLY A 11 -8.03 13.73 -31.75
C GLY A 11 -9.07 14.78 -32.18
N ASP A 12 -10.06 15.03 -31.31
CA ASP A 12 -11.15 15.99 -31.55
C ASP A 12 -10.98 17.24 -30.69
N SER A 13 -11.54 18.36 -31.12
CA SER A 13 -11.55 19.60 -30.35
C SER A 13 -12.92 20.27 -30.34
N VAL A 14 -13.23 20.96 -29.26
CA VAL A 14 -14.44 21.78 -29.15
C VAL A 14 -14.17 23.09 -29.90
N VAL A 15 -14.92 23.33 -30.98
CA VAL A 15 -14.76 24.54 -31.81
C VAL A 15 -15.74 25.66 -31.39
N GLU A 16 -16.88 25.29 -30.79
CA GLU A 16 -17.91 26.21 -30.33
C GLU A 16 -18.54 25.68 -29.04
N VAL A 17 -18.79 26.58 -28.09
CA VAL A 17 -19.44 26.20 -26.83
C VAL A 17 -20.95 26.00 -27.02
N PRO A 18 -21.58 25.04 -26.32
CA PRO A 18 -23.02 24.85 -26.32
C PRO A 18 -23.77 26.09 -25.75
N ALA A 19 -25.06 26.20 -26.06
CA ALA A 19 -25.90 27.25 -25.48
C ALA A 19 -25.89 27.18 -23.93
N GLY A 20 -25.67 28.32 -23.29
CA GLY A 20 -25.52 28.43 -21.83
C GLY A 20 -24.10 28.35 -21.30
N PHE A 21 -23.16 27.83 -22.09
CA PHE A 21 -21.75 27.76 -21.72
C PHE A 21 -20.97 29.01 -22.14
N CYS A 22 -19.90 29.28 -21.42
CA CYS A 22 -18.86 30.22 -21.84
C CYS A 22 -17.49 29.52 -21.85
N ALA A 23 -16.63 29.88 -22.82
CA ALA A 23 -15.25 29.41 -22.84
C ALA A 23 -14.44 30.15 -21.77
N THR A 24 -13.75 29.39 -20.92
CA THR A 24 -12.91 29.92 -19.82
C THR A 24 -11.43 29.75 -20.05
N ALA A 25 -11.02 28.89 -20.98
CA ALA A 25 -9.64 28.77 -21.44
C ALA A 25 -9.57 28.45 -22.93
N ARG A 26 -8.43 28.79 -23.55
CA ARG A 26 -8.10 28.51 -24.95
C ARG A 26 -6.61 28.15 -25.07
N SER A 27 -6.23 27.48 -26.15
CA SER A 27 -4.83 27.27 -26.52
C SER A 27 -4.58 27.67 -27.95
N GLU A 28 -3.32 27.67 -28.38
CA GLU A 28 -2.97 27.87 -29.80
C GLU A 28 -3.60 26.74 -30.63
N GLY A 29 -4.45 27.10 -31.58
CA GLY A 29 -5.17 26.14 -32.43
C GLY A 29 -6.44 25.51 -31.86
N MET A 30 -6.83 25.84 -30.60
CA MET A 30 -8.04 25.33 -29.97
C MET A 30 -8.80 26.45 -29.23
N PRO A 31 -9.98 26.87 -29.76
CA PRO A 31 -10.73 27.99 -29.21
C PRO A 31 -11.36 27.72 -27.84
N VAL A 32 -11.61 26.44 -27.52
CA VAL A 32 -12.24 26.03 -26.25
C VAL A 32 -11.41 24.95 -25.61
N ALA A 33 -10.52 25.31 -24.69
CA ALA A 33 -9.75 24.39 -23.86
C ALA A 33 -10.41 24.09 -22.50
N ALA A 34 -11.27 25.02 -22.05
CA ALA A 34 -12.16 24.82 -20.92
C ALA A 34 -13.43 25.62 -21.11
N MET A 35 -14.54 25.16 -20.55
CA MET A 35 -15.85 25.81 -20.61
C MET A 35 -16.65 25.57 -19.35
N GLU A 36 -17.58 26.47 -19.06
CA GLU A 36 -18.48 26.34 -17.92
C GLU A 36 -19.89 26.84 -18.21
N ASP A 37 -20.90 26.23 -17.61
CA ASP A 37 -22.25 26.77 -17.36
C ASP A 37 -22.48 26.81 -15.85
N ARG A 38 -22.25 27.98 -15.26
CA ARG A 38 -22.40 28.17 -13.80
C ARG A 38 -23.82 27.98 -13.30
N ARG A 39 -24.85 28.22 -14.15
CA ARG A 39 -26.25 28.06 -13.76
C ARG A 39 -26.63 26.60 -13.67
N ALA A 40 -26.11 25.79 -14.60
CA ALA A 40 -26.32 24.34 -14.61
C ALA A 40 -25.32 23.58 -13.72
N GLY A 41 -24.27 24.24 -13.21
CA GLY A 41 -23.20 23.60 -12.43
C GLY A 41 -22.34 22.66 -13.25
N LEU A 42 -22.17 22.94 -14.55
CA LEU A 42 -21.44 22.09 -15.50
C LEU A 42 -20.09 22.74 -15.85
N TYR A 43 -19.02 21.93 -15.76
CA TYR A 43 -17.65 22.39 -16.02
C TYR A 43 -16.95 21.34 -16.87
N GLY A 44 -16.22 21.77 -17.90
CA GLY A 44 -15.47 20.89 -18.79
C GLY A 44 -14.08 21.40 -19.07
N VAL A 45 -13.12 20.50 -19.14
CA VAL A 45 -11.75 20.77 -19.56
C VAL A 45 -11.33 19.75 -20.63
N GLN A 46 -10.57 20.18 -21.63
CA GLN A 46 -10.06 19.33 -22.69
C GLN A 46 -8.67 18.75 -22.35
N PHE A 47 -7.99 19.33 -21.39
CA PHE A 47 -6.68 18.90 -20.92
C PHE A 47 -6.79 17.99 -19.68
N HIS A 48 -5.69 17.35 -19.32
CA HIS A 48 -5.56 16.44 -18.19
C HIS A 48 -5.07 17.19 -16.93
N PRO A 49 -5.95 17.62 -16.01
CA PRO A 49 -5.52 18.29 -14.78
C PRO A 49 -4.88 17.32 -13.77
N GLU A 50 -5.14 16.02 -13.87
CA GLU A 50 -4.65 14.98 -12.96
C GLU A 50 -3.18 14.63 -13.17
N VAL A 51 -2.62 14.90 -14.35
CA VAL A 51 -1.24 14.50 -14.65
C VAL A 51 -0.22 15.52 -14.18
N ARG A 52 0.97 15.04 -13.79
CA ARG A 52 2.07 15.87 -13.27
C ARG A 52 2.54 16.97 -14.23
N HIS A 53 2.35 16.78 -15.55
CA HIS A 53 2.77 17.73 -16.58
C HIS A 53 1.83 18.95 -16.70
N THR A 54 0.66 18.93 -16.06
CA THR A 54 -0.21 20.10 -15.96
C THR A 54 0.13 20.87 -14.69
N VAL A 55 0.81 22.00 -14.85
CA VAL A 55 1.49 22.73 -13.76
C VAL A 55 0.55 23.11 -12.61
N HIS A 56 -0.66 23.56 -12.87
CA HIS A 56 -1.66 23.91 -11.85
C HIS A 56 -2.85 22.93 -11.80
N GLY A 57 -2.65 21.70 -12.28
CA GLY A 57 -3.71 20.70 -12.35
C GLY A 57 -4.36 20.40 -10.99
N GLN A 58 -3.54 20.24 -9.94
CA GLN A 58 -4.02 20.03 -8.57
C GLN A 58 -4.85 21.20 -8.03
N ASP A 59 -4.49 22.44 -8.37
CA ASP A 59 -5.26 23.62 -7.93
C ASP A 59 -6.62 23.68 -8.62
N ILE A 60 -6.69 23.28 -9.90
CA ILE A 60 -7.94 23.17 -10.64
C ILE A 60 -8.86 22.14 -10.01
N LEU A 61 -8.34 20.93 -9.72
CA LEU A 61 -9.10 19.86 -9.06
C LEU A 61 -9.58 20.28 -7.67
N LYS A 62 -8.72 20.89 -6.86
CA LYS A 62 -9.08 21.41 -5.53
C LYS A 62 -10.17 22.50 -5.62
N ASN A 63 -10.06 23.42 -6.58
CA ASN A 63 -11.08 24.44 -6.78
C ASN A 63 -12.42 23.83 -7.17
N PHE A 64 -12.43 22.83 -8.05
CA PHE A 64 -13.63 22.13 -8.44
C PHE A 64 -14.26 21.41 -7.26
N LEU A 65 -13.49 20.56 -6.56
CA LEU A 65 -14.01 19.75 -5.45
C LEU A 65 -14.44 20.60 -4.25
N PHE A 66 -13.62 21.56 -3.82
CA PHE A 66 -13.82 22.25 -2.55
C PHE A 66 -14.60 23.56 -2.66
N LYS A 67 -14.53 24.25 -3.82
CA LYS A 67 -15.22 25.55 -3.98
C LYS A 67 -16.48 25.45 -4.84
N ILE A 68 -16.52 24.51 -5.80
CA ILE A 68 -17.68 24.36 -6.68
C ILE A 68 -18.61 23.29 -6.15
N CYS A 69 -18.07 22.10 -5.83
CA CYS A 69 -18.87 20.98 -5.31
C CYS A 69 -19.09 21.05 -3.79
N ASP A 70 -18.38 21.94 -3.08
CA ASP A 70 -18.46 22.11 -1.61
C ASP A 70 -18.19 20.80 -0.85
N ILE A 71 -17.30 19.95 -1.38
CA ILE A 71 -16.92 18.69 -0.76
C ILE A 71 -15.86 18.98 0.32
N PRO A 72 -16.11 18.67 1.60
CA PRO A 72 -15.14 18.89 2.66
C PRO A 72 -13.97 17.93 2.52
N PRO A 73 -12.71 18.39 2.74
CA PRO A 73 -11.51 17.56 2.67
C PRO A 73 -11.36 16.69 3.93
N THR A 74 -12.20 15.67 4.09
CA THR A 74 -12.24 14.80 5.28
C THR A 74 -11.26 13.64 5.24
N TRP A 75 -10.72 13.31 4.06
CA TRP A 75 -9.73 12.25 3.89
C TRP A 75 -8.33 12.77 4.26
N THR A 76 -7.99 12.67 5.54
CA THR A 76 -6.71 13.12 6.11
C THR A 76 -5.98 11.94 6.74
N PRO A 77 -4.63 11.98 6.92
CA PRO A 77 -3.90 10.90 7.58
C PRO A 77 -4.47 10.55 8.95
N VAL A 78 -4.89 11.55 9.72
CA VAL A 78 -5.48 11.37 11.05
C VAL A 78 -6.82 10.65 10.95
N SER A 79 -7.74 11.10 10.07
CA SER A 79 -9.03 10.44 9.89
C SER A 79 -8.91 9.02 9.34
N ILE A 80 -7.94 8.77 8.45
CA ILE A 80 -7.63 7.43 7.94
C ILE A 80 -7.19 6.51 9.10
N ILE A 81 -6.32 7.00 9.98
CA ILE A 81 -5.85 6.23 11.15
C ILE A 81 -7.01 5.93 12.09
N GLU A 82 -7.83 6.92 12.42
CA GLU A 82 -8.98 6.77 13.33
C GLU A 82 -9.99 5.75 12.79
N GLU A 83 -10.39 5.89 11.53
CA GLU A 83 -11.31 4.95 10.86
C GLU A 83 -10.73 3.53 10.78
N ALA A 84 -9.46 3.38 10.44
CA ALA A 84 -8.80 2.09 10.40
C ALA A 84 -8.76 1.43 11.77
N VAL A 85 -8.42 2.17 12.83
CA VAL A 85 -8.37 1.69 14.22
C VAL A 85 -9.75 1.23 14.69
N GLU A 86 -10.81 2.00 14.43
CA GLU A 86 -12.18 1.63 14.81
C GLU A 86 -12.62 0.35 14.09
N ARG A 87 -12.37 0.26 12.78
CA ARG A 87 -12.72 -0.92 11.97
C ARG A 87 -11.97 -2.17 12.43
N ILE A 88 -10.67 -2.08 12.69
CA ILE A 88 -9.87 -3.19 13.19
C ILE A 88 -10.37 -3.65 14.55
N ARG A 89 -10.62 -2.72 15.47
CA ARG A 89 -11.13 -3.03 16.81
C ARG A 89 -12.47 -3.74 16.76
N ALA A 90 -13.39 -3.27 15.92
CA ALA A 90 -14.70 -3.89 15.74
C ALA A 90 -14.61 -5.29 15.12
N GLN A 91 -13.65 -5.53 14.21
CA GLN A 91 -13.46 -6.81 13.56
C GLN A 91 -12.79 -7.84 14.47
N VAL A 92 -11.74 -7.43 15.18
CA VAL A 92 -10.92 -8.35 16.00
C VAL A 92 -11.56 -8.67 17.35
N GLY A 93 -12.25 -7.70 17.98
CA GLY A 93 -12.80 -7.87 19.32
C GLY A 93 -11.71 -8.22 20.34
N ASP A 94 -11.94 -9.29 21.11
CA ASP A 94 -11.02 -9.78 22.15
C ASP A 94 -10.09 -10.90 21.66
N GLU A 95 -10.10 -11.20 20.35
CA GLU A 95 -9.34 -12.30 19.77
C GLU A 95 -7.86 -11.94 19.52
N LYS A 96 -7.02 -12.99 19.43
CA LYS A 96 -5.60 -12.83 19.06
C LYS A 96 -5.42 -12.63 17.56
N ILE A 97 -4.47 -11.79 17.20
CA ILE A 97 -4.11 -11.46 15.82
C ILE A 97 -2.59 -11.54 15.62
N VAL A 98 -2.15 -12.03 14.48
CA VAL A 98 -0.74 -12.08 14.10
C VAL A 98 -0.48 -11.23 12.85
N CYS A 99 0.73 -10.72 12.73
CA CYS A 99 1.19 -9.93 11.59
C CYS A 99 2.57 -10.38 11.14
N GLY A 100 2.73 -10.75 9.87
CA GLY A 100 4.04 -10.97 9.27
C GLY A 100 4.71 -9.64 8.91
N LEU A 101 5.87 -9.34 9.51
CA LEU A 101 6.69 -8.18 9.13
C LEU A 101 7.68 -8.58 8.04
N SER A 102 7.64 -7.89 6.91
CA SER A 102 8.57 -8.12 5.78
C SER A 102 9.73 -7.11 5.74
N GLY A 103 9.78 -6.15 6.68
CA GLY A 103 10.67 -4.99 6.62
C GLY A 103 10.22 -3.89 5.66
N GLY A 104 9.15 -4.10 4.89
CA GLY A 104 8.55 -3.09 4.00
C GLY A 104 7.60 -2.15 4.74
N VAL A 105 7.39 -0.93 4.17
CA VAL A 105 6.51 0.09 4.76
C VAL A 105 5.07 -0.39 4.93
N ASP A 106 4.55 -1.21 4.01
CA ASP A 106 3.15 -1.66 4.08
C ASP A 106 2.90 -2.55 5.29
N SER A 107 3.72 -3.58 5.48
CA SER A 107 3.61 -4.44 6.67
C SER A 107 3.86 -3.66 7.96
N ALA A 108 4.75 -2.67 7.94
CA ALA A 108 5.02 -1.82 9.08
C ALA A 108 3.81 -0.95 9.46
N VAL A 109 3.20 -0.27 8.49
CA VAL A 109 2.01 0.58 8.72
C VAL A 109 0.81 -0.28 9.13
N ALA A 110 0.59 -1.42 8.47
CA ALA A 110 -0.49 -2.34 8.82
C ALA A 110 -0.35 -2.86 10.28
N ALA A 111 0.88 -3.22 10.69
CA ALA A 111 1.16 -3.64 12.06
C ALA A 111 0.90 -2.52 13.08
N LEU A 112 1.36 -1.28 12.81
CA LEU A 112 1.17 -0.16 13.73
C LEU A 112 -0.29 0.27 13.86
N LEU A 113 -1.07 0.29 12.77
CA LEU A 113 -2.52 0.54 12.81
C LEU A 113 -3.21 -0.52 13.67
N THR A 114 -2.84 -1.80 13.48
CA THR A 114 -3.41 -2.90 14.24
C THR A 114 -3.01 -2.81 15.72
N TYR A 115 -1.74 -2.54 16.02
CA TYR A 115 -1.29 -2.37 17.40
C TYR A 115 -1.99 -1.20 18.10
N LYS A 116 -2.19 -0.08 17.40
CA LYS A 116 -2.96 1.05 17.91
C LYS A 116 -4.43 0.70 18.21
N ALA A 117 -4.99 -0.25 17.44
CA ALA A 117 -6.37 -0.70 17.63
C ALA A 117 -6.52 -1.67 18.79
N VAL A 118 -5.67 -2.71 18.87
CA VAL A 118 -5.88 -3.87 19.74
C VAL A 118 -4.74 -4.15 20.73
N GLY A 119 -3.66 -3.35 20.69
CA GLY A 119 -2.55 -3.47 21.64
C GLY A 119 -1.90 -4.86 21.66
N ASP A 120 -1.74 -5.42 22.84
CA ASP A 120 -1.03 -6.70 23.09
C ASP A 120 -1.75 -7.95 22.54
N GLN A 121 -2.96 -7.81 21.96
CA GLN A 121 -3.60 -8.90 21.22
C GLN A 121 -2.84 -9.18 19.91
N LEU A 122 -2.10 -8.17 19.38
CA LEU A 122 -1.23 -8.32 18.23
C LEU A 122 0.12 -8.92 18.64
N THR A 123 0.56 -9.93 17.89
CA THR A 123 1.96 -10.36 17.87
C THR A 123 2.51 -10.29 16.46
N CYS A 124 3.56 -9.53 16.27
CA CYS A 124 4.29 -9.48 15.00
C CYS A 124 5.31 -10.61 14.92
N ILE A 125 5.45 -11.23 13.76
CA ILE A 125 6.44 -12.26 13.46
C ILE A 125 7.33 -11.73 12.33
N PHE A 126 8.60 -11.57 12.63
CA PHE A 126 9.62 -11.17 11.66
C PHE A 126 10.55 -12.34 11.38
N VAL A 127 10.56 -12.82 10.15
CA VAL A 127 11.42 -13.92 9.71
C VAL A 127 12.64 -13.34 8.99
N ASP A 128 13.79 -13.42 9.65
CA ASP A 128 15.09 -13.07 9.05
C ASP A 128 15.63 -14.28 8.29
N HIS A 129 15.47 -14.25 6.99
CA HIS A 129 15.95 -15.30 6.06
C HIS A 129 17.39 -15.09 5.57
N GLY A 130 18.10 -14.07 6.06
CA GLY A 130 19.50 -13.80 5.72
C GLY A 130 19.75 -13.09 4.39
N PHE A 131 18.70 -12.82 3.57
CA PHE A 131 18.84 -12.17 2.25
C PHE A 131 18.39 -10.71 2.26
N MET A 132 18.20 -10.14 3.43
CA MET A 132 17.87 -8.72 3.61
C MET A 132 19.12 -7.84 3.40
N ARG A 133 18.91 -6.53 3.30
CA ARG A 133 20.03 -5.58 3.32
C ARG A 133 20.75 -5.66 4.66
N LYS A 134 22.04 -5.32 4.65
CA LYS A 134 22.86 -5.28 5.86
C LYS A 134 22.22 -4.38 6.93
N GLY A 135 22.00 -4.92 8.12
CA GLY A 135 21.42 -4.21 9.25
C GLY A 135 19.88 -4.13 9.26
N GLU A 136 19.18 -4.47 8.18
CA GLU A 136 17.75 -4.30 8.04
C GLU A 136 16.95 -5.10 9.09
N GLY A 137 17.39 -6.32 9.41
CA GLY A 137 16.74 -7.13 10.46
C GLY A 137 16.84 -6.48 11.84
N GLN A 138 17.98 -5.88 12.16
CA GLN A 138 18.18 -5.15 13.42
C GLN A 138 17.34 -3.87 13.46
N ASP A 139 17.27 -3.12 12.35
CA ASP A 139 16.44 -1.92 12.24
C ASP A 139 14.96 -2.23 12.51
N VAL A 140 14.46 -3.35 11.96
CA VAL A 140 13.08 -3.80 12.22
C VAL A 140 12.88 -4.13 13.69
N GLU A 141 13.80 -4.91 14.30
CA GLU A 141 13.70 -5.27 15.72
C GLU A 141 13.74 -4.02 16.62
N ASP A 142 14.66 -3.10 16.38
CA ASP A 142 14.81 -1.88 17.18
C ASP A 142 13.58 -0.98 17.03
N THR A 143 13.06 -0.83 15.82
CA THR A 143 11.88 -0.02 15.56
C THR A 143 10.64 -0.58 16.25
N PHE A 144 10.33 -1.85 16.01
CA PHE A 144 9.08 -2.41 16.55
C PHE A 144 9.15 -2.74 18.03
N ARG A 145 10.24 -3.35 18.49
CA ARG A 145 10.35 -3.77 19.89
C ARG A 145 10.72 -2.63 20.83
N ARG A 146 11.71 -1.80 20.45
CA ARG A 146 12.25 -0.77 21.35
C ARG A 146 11.55 0.58 21.21
N HIS A 147 11.19 0.98 20.01
CA HIS A 147 10.57 2.29 19.79
C HIS A 147 9.06 2.23 19.97
N PHE A 148 8.38 1.28 19.31
CA PHE A 148 6.92 1.16 19.38
C PHE A 148 6.41 0.20 20.47
N HIS A 149 7.28 -0.60 21.07
CA HIS A 149 6.93 -1.61 22.08
C HIS A 149 5.91 -2.65 21.60
N VAL A 150 5.88 -2.93 20.30
CA VAL A 150 5.01 -3.95 19.70
C VAL A 150 5.53 -5.35 20.06
N PRO A 151 4.68 -6.28 20.51
CA PRO A 151 5.08 -7.67 20.70
C PRO A 151 5.65 -8.26 19.42
N LEU A 152 6.94 -8.62 19.43
CA LEU A 152 7.68 -9.07 18.26
C LEU A 152 8.41 -10.39 18.54
N VAL A 153 8.14 -11.39 17.69
CA VAL A 153 8.95 -12.60 17.56
C VAL A 153 9.90 -12.44 16.39
N HIS A 154 11.19 -12.38 16.66
CA HIS A 154 12.24 -12.35 15.65
C HIS A 154 12.77 -13.77 15.43
N VAL A 155 12.46 -14.35 14.29
CA VAL A 155 12.87 -15.71 13.90
C VAL A 155 14.12 -15.61 13.05
N ARG A 156 15.25 -16.05 13.60
CA ARG A 156 16.54 -16.12 12.88
C ARG A 156 16.59 -17.43 12.13
N ALA A 157 16.26 -17.41 10.84
CA ALA A 157 16.12 -18.60 10.00
C ALA A 157 17.17 -18.67 8.88
N GLN A 158 18.22 -17.86 8.93
CA GLN A 158 19.23 -17.68 7.88
C GLN A 158 19.83 -19.00 7.38
N GLU A 159 20.34 -19.86 8.30
CA GLU A 159 20.93 -21.15 7.95
C GLU A 159 19.94 -22.04 7.22
N ARG A 160 18.71 -22.12 7.73
CA ARG A 160 17.65 -22.94 7.17
C ARG A 160 17.28 -22.54 5.73
N PHE A 161 17.26 -21.23 5.43
CA PHE A 161 17.01 -20.75 4.08
C PHE A 161 18.20 -20.98 3.16
N LEU A 162 19.42 -20.79 3.66
CA LEU A 162 20.65 -21.06 2.90
C LEU A 162 20.75 -22.54 2.51
N ASP A 163 20.51 -23.45 3.44
CA ASP A 163 20.54 -24.90 3.18
C ASP A 163 19.54 -25.33 2.10
N LYS A 164 18.34 -24.70 2.09
CA LYS A 164 17.30 -24.97 1.07
C LYS A 164 17.66 -24.43 -0.32
N LEU A 165 18.55 -23.46 -0.40
CA LEU A 165 18.98 -22.83 -1.65
C LEU A 165 20.32 -23.36 -2.16
N ALA A 166 20.93 -24.30 -1.45
CA ALA A 166 22.18 -24.94 -1.91
C ALA A 166 21.97 -25.51 -3.31
N ASP A 167 22.91 -25.21 -4.22
CA ASP A 167 22.91 -25.63 -5.63
C ASP A 167 21.71 -25.17 -6.49
N VAL A 168 20.90 -24.21 -6.00
CA VAL A 168 19.79 -23.64 -6.76
C VAL A 168 20.23 -22.34 -7.41
N SER A 169 20.34 -22.31 -8.75
CA SER A 169 20.74 -21.10 -9.51
C SER A 169 19.57 -20.35 -10.14
N ASP A 170 18.49 -21.05 -10.53
CA ASP A 170 17.33 -20.45 -11.18
C ASP A 170 16.56 -19.50 -10.25
N PRO A 171 16.37 -18.21 -10.63
CA PRO A 171 15.73 -17.21 -9.79
C PRO A 171 14.28 -17.52 -9.43
N GLU A 172 13.52 -18.13 -10.34
CA GLU A 172 12.11 -18.47 -10.09
C GLU A 172 11.99 -19.64 -9.12
N THR A 173 12.88 -20.61 -9.22
CA THR A 173 12.98 -21.73 -8.25
C THR A 173 13.38 -21.21 -6.88
N LYS A 174 14.38 -20.31 -6.79
CA LYS A 174 14.74 -19.62 -5.55
C LYS A 174 13.53 -18.91 -4.92
N ARG A 175 12.80 -18.16 -5.71
CA ARG A 175 11.61 -17.43 -5.26
C ARG A 175 10.56 -18.36 -4.64
N LYS A 176 10.30 -19.49 -5.28
CA LYS A 176 9.31 -20.49 -4.79
C LYS A 176 9.79 -21.13 -3.48
N ILE A 177 11.05 -21.55 -3.40
CA ILE A 177 11.62 -22.15 -2.18
C ILE A 177 11.57 -21.17 -1.02
N ILE A 178 11.99 -19.92 -1.23
CA ILE A 178 11.98 -18.89 -0.19
C ILE A 178 10.54 -18.60 0.27
N GLY A 179 9.60 -18.48 -0.67
CA GLY A 179 8.20 -18.26 -0.36
C GLY A 179 7.61 -19.39 0.49
N GLU A 180 7.80 -20.64 0.08
CA GLU A 180 7.32 -21.82 0.82
C GLU A 180 7.93 -21.89 2.22
N GLU A 181 9.24 -21.71 2.33
CA GLU A 181 9.95 -21.80 3.60
C GLU A 181 9.56 -20.66 4.55
N PHE A 182 9.32 -19.46 4.01
CA PHE A 182 8.82 -18.33 4.80
C PHE A 182 7.46 -18.66 5.42
N ILE A 183 6.53 -19.19 4.63
CA ILE A 183 5.19 -19.56 5.10
C ILE A 183 5.28 -20.63 6.18
N ARG A 184 6.04 -21.70 5.96
CA ARG A 184 6.20 -22.78 6.96
C ARG A 184 6.79 -22.27 8.27
N THR A 185 7.77 -21.35 8.18
CA THR A 185 8.37 -20.73 9.36
C THR A 185 7.36 -19.86 10.10
N PHE A 186 6.61 -19.03 9.36
CA PHE A 186 5.55 -18.19 9.92
C PHE A 186 4.46 -19.01 10.60
N GLU A 187 3.99 -20.08 9.96
CA GLU A 187 2.99 -21.00 10.52
C GLU A 187 3.45 -21.65 11.83
N ALA A 188 4.68 -22.18 11.82
CA ALA A 188 5.23 -22.85 13.00
C ALA A 188 5.28 -21.88 14.19
N GLU A 189 5.70 -20.63 13.98
CA GLU A 189 5.74 -19.64 15.04
C GLU A 189 4.33 -19.16 15.44
N SER A 190 3.43 -18.99 14.50
CA SER A 190 2.03 -18.64 14.80
C SER A 190 1.36 -19.70 15.66
N ARG A 191 1.55 -20.98 15.36
CA ARG A 191 1.03 -22.11 16.18
C ARG A 191 1.64 -22.13 17.59
N ARG A 192 2.94 -21.75 17.72
CA ARG A 192 3.64 -21.69 19.02
C ARG A 192 3.11 -20.57 19.93
N LEU A 193 2.63 -19.48 19.34
CA LEU A 193 2.04 -18.34 20.06
C LEU A 193 0.61 -18.60 20.55
N GLY A 194 0.02 -19.73 20.17
CA GLY A 194 -1.37 -20.09 20.46
C GLY A 194 -2.28 -19.72 19.27
N LYS A 195 -3.51 -20.24 19.26
CA LYS A 195 -4.44 -20.01 18.15
C LYS A 195 -4.75 -18.50 18.01
N ALA A 196 -4.08 -17.84 17.09
CA ALA A 196 -4.54 -16.57 16.58
C ALA A 196 -5.69 -16.82 15.59
N LYS A 197 -6.75 -16.05 15.67
CA LYS A 197 -7.89 -16.11 14.75
C LYS A 197 -7.67 -15.27 13.50
N PHE A 198 -6.96 -14.18 13.65
CA PHE A 198 -6.79 -13.18 12.60
C PHE A 198 -5.34 -13.05 12.13
N LEU A 199 -5.20 -12.78 10.82
CA LEU A 199 -3.92 -12.43 10.18
C LEU A 199 -4.00 -11.06 9.55
N VAL A 200 -3.06 -10.17 9.89
CA VAL A 200 -2.92 -8.87 9.25
C VAL A 200 -2.27 -9.03 7.88
N GLN A 201 -2.91 -8.47 6.86
CA GLN A 201 -2.40 -8.46 5.50
C GLN A 201 -2.29 -7.01 4.98
N GLY A 202 -1.14 -6.67 4.40
CA GLY A 202 -0.85 -5.35 3.84
C GLY A 202 -1.36 -5.16 2.41
N THR A 203 -2.58 -5.59 2.10
CA THR A 203 -3.22 -5.40 0.79
C THR A 203 -3.48 -3.92 0.55
N LEU A 204 -3.09 -3.40 -0.61
CA LEU A 204 -3.34 -2.03 -1.04
C LEU A 204 -4.52 -1.94 -2.01
N TYR A 205 -5.05 -0.73 -2.21
CA TYR A 205 -6.18 -0.50 -3.14
C TYR A 205 -5.88 -0.91 -4.59
N PRO A 206 -4.70 -0.65 -5.19
CA PRO A 206 -4.33 -1.17 -6.50
C PRO A 206 -4.42 -2.71 -6.58
N ASP A 207 -4.00 -3.43 -5.52
CA ASP A 207 -4.12 -4.88 -5.46
C ASP A 207 -5.58 -5.35 -5.54
N VAL A 208 -6.50 -4.59 -4.94
CA VAL A 208 -7.95 -4.89 -4.97
C VAL A 208 -8.51 -4.71 -6.35
N ILE A 209 -8.14 -3.61 -7.05
CA ILE A 209 -8.59 -3.33 -8.42
C ILE A 209 -8.09 -4.41 -9.38
N GLU A 210 -6.80 -4.75 -9.32
CA GLU A 210 -6.18 -5.76 -10.16
C GLU A 210 -6.74 -7.17 -9.92
N SER A 211 -7.19 -7.47 -8.68
CA SER A 211 -7.78 -8.77 -8.32
C SER A 211 -9.25 -8.92 -8.73
N GLY A 212 -9.88 -7.89 -9.26
CA GLY A 212 -11.32 -7.86 -9.62
C GLY A 212 -11.73 -8.85 -10.72
N THR A 213 -10.78 -9.50 -11.40
CA THR A 213 -11.03 -10.61 -12.33
C THR A 213 -10.78 -11.95 -11.63
N ARG A 214 -11.58 -12.97 -11.92
CA ARG A 214 -11.42 -14.34 -11.36
C ARG A 214 -10.02 -14.95 -11.62
N GLU A 215 -9.33 -14.51 -12.68
CA GLU A 215 -7.96 -14.92 -12.98
C GLU A 215 -6.92 -14.21 -12.12
N ALA A 216 -7.13 -12.94 -11.79
CA ALA A 216 -6.27 -12.18 -10.90
C ALA A 216 -6.30 -12.69 -9.45
N ALA A 217 -7.43 -13.23 -8.97
CA ALA A 217 -7.51 -13.87 -7.65
C ALA A 217 -6.60 -15.11 -7.55
N LYS A 218 -6.38 -15.84 -8.65
CA LYS A 218 -5.42 -16.95 -8.74
C LYS A 218 -3.96 -16.47 -8.80
N ILE A 219 -3.71 -15.32 -9.44
CA ILE A 219 -2.37 -14.71 -9.54
C ILE A 219 -1.96 -14.08 -8.20
N LYS A 220 -2.92 -13.59 -7.41
CA LYS A 220 -2.69 -12.95 -6.10
C LYS A 220 -2.12 -13.89 -5.04
N SER A 221 -2.38 -15.20 -5.14
CA SER A 221 -1.71 -16.20 -4.29
C SER A 221 -0.18 -16.24 -4.49
N HIS A 222 0.32 -15.64 -5.59
CA HIS A 222 1.75 -15.60 -5.95
C HIS A 222 2.45 -14.28 -5.60
N HIS A 223 1.72 -13.18 -5.39
CA HIS A 223 2.32 -11.88 -5.05
C HIS A 223 2.44 -11.63 -3.53
N ASN A 224 1.57 -12.20 -2.73
CA ASN A 224 1.73 -12.25 -1.28
C ASN A 224 2.46 -13.53 -0.90
N VAL A 225 3.77 -13.46 -0.69
CA VAL A 225 4.65 -14.49 -0.13
C VAL A 225 4.06 -15.91 -0.26
N GLY A 226 4.08 -16.48 -1.47
CA GLY A 226 3.51 -17.77 -1.86
C GLY A 226 2.25 -18.11 -1.08
N GLY A 227 1.08 -18.11 -1.72
CA GLY A 227 -0.26 -18.21 -1.09
C GLY A 227 -0.30 -18.99 0.21
N LEU A 228 -1.03 -18.50 1.19
CA LEU A 228 -1.24 -19.23 2.43
C LEU A 228 -1.74 -20.64 2.09
N PRO A 229 -1.18 -21.73 2.66
CA PRO A 229 -1.69 -23.06 2.46
C PRO A 229 -3.17 -23.14 2.79
N GLU A 230 -3.91 -23.97 2.07
CA GLU A 230 -5.37 -24.11 2.21
C GLU A 230 -5.82 -24.60 3.60
N ASP A 231 -4.89 -25.10 4.42
CA ASP A 231 -5.10 -25.61 5.76
C ASP A 231 -4.92 -24.58 6.88
N ILE A 232 -4.64 -23.30 6.54
CA ILE A 232 -4.54 -22.22 7.52
C ILE A 232 -5.84 -21.42 7.55
N ASP A 233 -6.55 -21.55 8.64
CA ASP A 233 -7.86 -20.94 8.88
C ASP A 233 -7.69 -19.62 9.65
N PHE A 234 -7.23 -18.56 8.95
CA PHE A 234 -7.20 -17.19 9.46
C PHE A 234 -8.24 -16.32 8.79
N ASP A 235 -8.97 -15.56 9.59
CA ASP A 235 -9.72 -14.41 9.09
C ASP A 235 -8.75 -13.25 8.78
N LEU A 236 -8.88 -12.62 7.61
CA LEU A 236 -7.98 -11.56 7.19
C LEU A 236 -8.41 -10.20 7.75
N VAL A 237 -7.43 -9.45 8.26
CA VAL A 237 -7.55 -8.02 8.60
C VAL A 237 -6.67 -7.24 7.64
N GLU A 238 -7.27 -6.38 6.82
CA GLU A 238 -6.61 -5.63 5.75
C GLU A 238 -6.68 -4.11 6.03
N PRO A 239 -5.79 -3.58 6.87
CA PRO A 239 -5.85 -2.17 7.29
C PRO A 239 -5.71 -1.16 6.14
N LEU A 240 -4.96 -1.54 5.10
CA LEU A 240 -4.54 -0.65 4.00
C LEU A 240 -5.37 -0.81 2.73
N ARG A 241 -6.43 -1.61 2.78
CA ARG A 241 -7.22 -2.04 1.60
C ARG A 241 -7.73 -0.89 0.72
N TRP A 242 -7.93 0.29 1.29
CA TRP A 242 -8.47 1.47 0.60
C TRP A 242 -7.42 2.55 0.33
N LEU A 243 -6.14 2.26 0.58
CA LEU A 243 -5.05 3.21 0.46
C LEU A 243 -4.19 2.93 -0.77
N PHE A 244 -3.74 4.02 -1.40
CA PHE A 244 -2.63 3.98 -2.35
C PHE A 244 -1.28 3.99 -1.63
N LYS A 245 -0.22 3.62 -2.33
CA LYS A 245 1.14 3.49 -1.77
C LYS A 245 1.69 4.78 -1.17
N ASP A 246 1.40 5.91 -1.76
CA ASP A 246 1.79 7.23 -1.28
C ASP A 246 1.01 7.61 -0.01
N GLU A 247 -0.29 7.29 0.08
CA GLU A 247 -1.09 7.49 1.29
C GLU A 247 -0.58 6.61 2.45
N VAL A 248 -0.19 5.36 2.18
CA VAL A 248 0.42 4.48 3.19
C VAL A 248 1.69 5.09 3.78
N ARG A 249 2.52 5.74 2.94
CA ARG A 249 3.72 6.43 3.42
C ARG A 249 3.39 7.62 4.31
N VAL A 250 2.40 8.41 3.93
CA VAL A 250 1.96 9.57 4.72
C VAL A 250 1.38 9.11 6.06
N VAL A 251 0.53 8.07 6.05
CA VAL A 251 0.01 7.44 7.29
C VAL A 251 1.16 6.88 8.14
N GLY A 252 2.16 6.25 7.52
CA GLY A 252 3.34 5.75 8.23
C GLY A 252 4.14 6.85 8.93
N ALA A 253 4.34 7.99 8.25
CA ALA A 253 4.99 9.16 8.85
C ALA A 253 4.17 9.73 10.02
N GLU A 254 2.84 9.83 9.88
CA GLU A 254 1.92 10.29 10.94
C GLU A 254 1.92 9.33 12.15
N LEU A 255 2.08 8.03 11.92
CA LEU A 255 2.24 7.04 13.00
C LEU A 255 3.62 7.08 13.67
N GLY A 256 4.55 7.88 13.18
CA GLY A 256 5.90 8.04 13.74
C GLY A 256 6.92 7.01 13.26
N LEU A 257 6.67 6.34 12.14
CA LEU A 257 7.70 5.49 11.52
C LEU A 257 8.92 6.32 11.11
N PRO A 258 10.15 5.82 11.34
CA PRO A 258 11.36 6.49 10.90
C PRO A 258 11.37 6.75 9.39
N GLU A 259 11.86 7.91 8.97
CA GLU A 259 11.89 8.35 7.58
C GLU A 259 12.59 7.34 6.66
N ASN A 260 13.66 6.73 7.12
CA ASN A 260 14.39 5.70 6.39
C ASN A 260 13.58 4.40 6.17
N MET A 261 12.52 4.15 6.94
CA MET A 261 11.58 3.05 6.71
C MET A 261 10.44 3.48 5.78
N VAL A 262 9.89 4.66 5.96
CA VAL A 262 8.80 5.20 5.14
C VAL A 262 9.21 5.36 3.68
N TRP A 263 10.40 5.93 3.43
CA TRP A 263 10.89 6.26 2.09
C TRP A 263 11.89 5.24 1.53
N ARG A 264 12.04 4.11 2.19
CA ARG A 264 12.92 3.03 1.74
C ARG A 264 12.55 2.60 0.32
N GLN A 265 13.59 2.42 -0.51
CA GLN A 265 13.43 1.84 -1.84
C GLN A 265 12.82 0.43 -1.76
N PRO A 266 11.85 0.10 -2.63
CA PRO A 266 11.25 -1.23 -2.67
C PRO A 266 12.34 -2.31 -2.77
N PHE A 267 12.11 -3.40 -2.04
CA PHE A 267 13.00 -4.56 -2.04
C PHE A 267 12.15 -5.81 -2.15
N PRO A 268 12.51 -6.75 -3.03
CA PRO A 268 11.71 -7.96 -3.21
C PRO A 268 11.70 -8.82 -1.95
N GLY A 269 10.58 -9.49 -1.66
CA GLY A 269 10.45 -10.39 -0.51
C GLY A 269 11.56 -11.45 -0.41
N PRO A 270 11.99 -12.11 -1.52
CA PRO A 270 13.13 -13.03 -1.52
C PRO A 270 14.49 -12.35 -1.31
N GLY A 271 14.56 -11.05 -1.19
CA GLY A 271 15.75 -10.29 -0.90
C GLY A 271 16.85 -10.39 -1.96
N LEU A 272 18.09 -10.49 -1.51
CA LEU A 272 19.28 -10.59 -2.38
C LEU A 272 19.37 -11.93 -3.12
N ALA A 273 18.73 -12.99 -2.63
CA ALA A 273 18.85 -14.34 -3.18
C ALA A 273 18.52 -14.43 -4.67
N ILE A 274 17.49 -13.69 -5.13
CA ILE A 274 17.08 -13.67 -6.55
C ILE A 274 17.92 -12.74 -7.43
N ARG A 275 18.78 -11.92 -6.83
CA ARG A 275 19.69 -10.98 -7.55
C ARG A 275 21.09 -11.56 -7.73
N ILE A 276 21.41 -12.62 -7.01
CA ILE A 276 22.69 -13.32 -7.12
C ILE A 276 22.50 -14.49 -8.10
N ILE A 277 23.25 -14.45 -9.19
CA ILE A 277 23.26 -15.50 -10.21
C ILE A 277 24.34 -16.52 -9.81
N GLY A 278 23.97 -17.78 -9.67
CA GLY A 278 24.87 -18.86 -9.29
C GLY A 278 24.50 -19.52 -7.99
#